data_3886a6f0d87784fa6801dbd04746cb75
#
_entry.id   3886a6f0d87784fa6801dbd04746cb75
#
_cell.length_a   1.000
_cell.length_b   1.000
_cell.length_c   1.000
_cell.angle_alpha   90.00
_cell.angle_beta   90.00
_cell.angle_gamma   90.00
#
_symmetry.space_group_name_H-M   'P 1'
#
loop_
_entity.id
_entity.type
_entity.pdbx_description
1 polymer ?
#
loop_
_entity_poly.entity_id
_entity_poly.type
_entity_poly.pdbx_seq_one_letter_code
_entity_poly.pdbx_strand_id
1 'polypeptide(L)'
;MTTQKLPKVFIVGESGTTGLRLHDRLISRSDIELLSLPDEKRKDIPTIVEYAKNADLMFLCLPDDASREIVKATEGTGIRILDTSTAHRTKEDWVYGFPELSSEQYKAISKAQKVAVPGCHASGAISILYPLVHAGVLPINYPLHIV
;
A
#
# COMPACT_ATOMS: atom_id res chain seq x y z
N MET A 1 25.05 11.00 -21.30
CA MET A 1 23.79 10.30 -21.06
C MET A 1 23.69 10.07 -19.56
N THR A 2 22.86 10.83 -18.86
CA THR A 2 22.61 10.63 -17.43
C THR A 2 21.80 9.36 -17.28
N THR A 3 22.42 8.30 -16.79
CA THR A 3 21.71 7.06 -16.43
C THR A 3 20.76 7.39 -15.29
N GLN A 4 19.48 7.56 -15.58
CA GLN A 4 18.46 7.83 -14.56
C GLN A 4 18.38 6.57 -13.71
N LYS A 5 18.72 6.70 -12.42
CA LYS A 5 18.65 5.60 -11.46
C LYS A 5 17.18 5.16 -11.35
N LEU A 6 16.90 3.89 -11.62
CA LEU A 6 15.55 3.34 -11.51
C LEU A 6 15.08 3.33 -10.04
N PRO A 7 13.81 3.67 -9.77
CA PRO A 7 13.24 3.51 -8.45
C PRO A 7 13.25 2.04 -8.02
N LYS A 8 13.69 1.79 -6.79
CA LYS A 8 13.75 0.45 -6.21
C LYS A 8 12.47 0.15 -5.44
N VAL A 9 11.80 -0.91 -5.85
CA VAL A 9 10.55 -1.39 -5.24
C VAL A 9 10.79 -2.70 -4.52
N PHE A 10 10.33 -2.79 -3.29
CA PHE A 10 10.47 -3.95 -2.44
C PHE A 10 9.12 -4.51 -2.01
N ILE A 11 8.90 -5.82 -2.11
CA ILE A 11 7.67 -6.50 -1.71
C ILE A 11 7.96 -7.40 -0.52
N VAL A 12 7.31 -7.14 0.63
CA VAL A 12 7.31 -8.03 1.79
C VAL A 12 6.02 -8.85 1.77
N GLY A 13 6.14 -10.18 1.83
CA GLY A 13 5.01 -11.09 1.69
C GLY A 13 4.71 -11.49 0.24
N GLU A 14 5.73 -11.54 -0.60
CA GLU A 14 5.68 -11.86 -2.03
C GLU A 14 5.04 -13.22 -2.33
N SER A 15 5.19 -14.21 -1.43
CA SER A 15 4.63 -15.56 -1.60
C SER A 15 3.13 -15.68 -1.34
N GLY A 16 2.49 -14.65 -0.77
CA GLY A 16 1.04 -14.61 -0.57
C GLY A 16 0.29 -14.27 -1.87
N THR A 17 -1.02 -14.53 -1.91
CA THR A 17 -1.86 -14.30 -3.11
C THR A 17 -1.76 -12.88 -3.65
N THR A 18 -1.78 -11.87 -2.77
CA THR A 18 -1.65 -10.46 -3.16
C THR A 18 -0.23 -10.14 -3.59
N GLY A 19 0.78 -10.60 -2.84
CA GLY A 19 2.19 -10.38 -3.13
C GLY A 19 2.62 -10.98 -4.46
N LEU A 20 2.21 -12.22 -4.74
CA LEU A 20 2.51 -12.90 -6.00
C LEU A 20 1.93 -12.14 -7.21
N ARG A 21 0.65 -11.73 -7.13
CA ARG A 21 0.03 -10.95 -8.22
C ARG A 21 0.68 -9.58 -8.41
N LEU A 22 1.13 -8.96 -7.34
CA LEU A 22 1.86 -7.69 -7.40
C LEU A 22 3.23 -7.91 -8.06
N HIS A 23 3.96 -8.93 -7.64
CA HIS A 23 5.23 -9.31 -8.24
C HIS A 23 5.10 -9.53 -9.75
N ASP A 24 4.12 -10.36 -10.19
CA ASP A 24 3.90 -10.67 -11.61
C ASP A 24 3.62 -9.41 -12.45
N ARG A 25 2.97 -8.41 -11.86
CA ARG A 25 2.71 -7.13 -12.54
C ARG A 25 3.93 -6.20 -12.60
N LEU A 26 4.80 -6.29 -11.61
CA LEU A 26 5.94 -5.38 -11.50
C LEU A 26 7.19 -5.92 -12.20
N ILE A 27 7.38 -7.23 -12.27
CA ILE A 27 8.59 -7.84 -12.83
C ILE A 27 8.79 -7.54 -14.33
N SER A 28 7.70 -7.29 -15.05
CA SER A 28 7.75 -6.92 -16.48
C SER A 28 8.02 -5.44 -16.74
N ARG A 29 8.08 -4.60 -15.70
CA ARG A 29 8.32 -3.16 -15.82
C ARG A 29 9.81 -2.88 -15.97
N SER A 30 10.17 -2.07 -16.98
CA SER A 30 11.55 -1.65 -17.23
C SER A 30 11.93 -0.32 -16.58
N ASP A 31 10.97 0.35 -15.93
CA ASP A 31 11.13 1.66 -15.29
C ASP A 31 11.34 1.59 -13.77
N ILE A 32 11.42 0.38 -13.23
CA ILE A 32 11.70 0.11 -11.80
C ILE A 32 12.71 -1.02 -11.65
N GLU A 33 13.37 -1.09 -10.51
CA GLU A 33 14.18 -2.23 -10.05
C GLU A 33 13.40 -2.94 -8.92
N LEU A 34 13.00 -4.20 -9.15
CA LEU A 34 12.30 -4.98 -8.13
C LEU A 34 13.31 -5.72 -7.25
N LEU A 35 13.23 -5.49 -5.94
CA LEU A 35 14.07 -6.16 -4.94
C LEU A 35 13.33 -7.36 -4.37
N SER A 36 13.97 -8.54 -4.41
CA SER A 36 13.44 -9.78 -3.84
C SER A 36 14.34 -10.34 -2.76
N LEU A 37 13.73 -10.85 -1.67
CA LEU A 37 14.44 -11.52 -0.60
C LEU A 37 14.70 -13.00 -0.94
N PRO A 38 15.84 -13.56 -0.51
CA PRO A 38 16.00 -15.01 -0.47
C PRO A 38 14.90 -15.67 0.36
N ASP A 39 14.47 -16.86 -0.06
CA ASP A 39 13.34 -17.57 0.55
C ASP A 39 13.52 -17.78 2.07
N GLU A 40 14.74 -18.11 2.49
CA GLU A 40 15.09 -18.33 3.89
C GLU A 40 15.01 -17.05 4.73
N LYS A 41 15.08 -15.88 4.09
CA LYS A 41 15.13 -14.56 4.74
C LYS A 41 13.81 -13.81 4.74
N ARG A 42 12.75 -14.39 4.16
CA ARG A 42 11.44 -13.72 4.01
C ARG A 42 10.79 -13.27 5.31
N LYS A 43 11.17 -13.89 6.45
CA LYS A 43 10.65 -13.54 7.79
C LYS A 43 11.73 -12.93 8.71
N ASP A 44 12.93 -12.72 8.20
CA ASP A 44 14.04 -12.17 8.97
C ASP A 44 13.95 -10.65 9.01
N ILE A 45 13.43 -10.11 10.12
CA ILE A 45 13.18 -8.67 10.27
C ILE A 45 14.42 -7.82 10.03
N PRO A 46 15.62 -8.15 10.58
CA PRO A 46 16.84 -7.40 10.28
C PRO A 46 17.14 -7.30 8.80
N THR A 47 17.01 -8.39 8.05
CA THR A 47 17.20 -8.40 6.59
C THR A 47 16.13 -7.55 5.88
N ILE A 48 14.85 -7.64 6.29
CA ILE A 48 13.78 -6.80 5.73
C ILE A 48 14.10 -5.31 5.93
N VAL A 49 14.56 -4.92 7.11
CA VAL A 49 14.94 -3.52 7.40
C VAL A 49 16.13 -3.06 6.56
N GLU A 50 17.12 -3.94 6.32
CA GLU A 50 18.25 -3.64 5.44
C GLU A 50 17.79 -3.38 4.00
N TYR A 51 16.90 -4.22 3.46
CA TYR A 51 16.31 -4.03 2.13
C TYR A 51 15.46 -2.76 2.06
N ALA A 52 14.66 -2.49 3.10
CA ALA A 52 13.85 -1.27 3.19
C ALA A 52 14.71 0.01 3.13
N LYS A 53 15.89 0.03 3.77
CA LYS A 53 16.83 1.17 3.69
C LYS A 53 17.38 1.40 2.28
N ASN A 54 17.40 0.37 1.45
CA ASN A 54 17.91 0.42 0.07
C ASN A 54 16.83 0.58 -0.98
N ALA A 55 15.55 0.57 -0.58
CA ALA A 55 14.39 0.74 -1.45
C ALA A 55 13.84 2.16 -1.41
N ASP A 56 13.15 2.57 -2.47
CA ASP A 56 12.42 3.83 -2.56
C ASP A 56 10.94 3.63 -2.16
N LEU A 57 10.42 2.42 -2.37
CA LEU A 57 9.03 2.06 -2.08
C LEU A 57 8.95 0.61 -1.58
N MET A 58 8.19 0.39 -0.51
CA MET A 58 7.91 -0.93 0.04
C MET A 58 6.42 -1.24 0.03
N PHE A 59 6.05 -2.39 -0.51
CA PHE A 59 4.72 -2.97 -0.38
C PHE A 59 4.70 -3.99 0.75
N LEU A 60 3.67 -3.90 1.62
CA LEU A 60 3.39 -4.91 2.64
C LEU A 60 2.18 -5.73 2.19
N CYS A 61 2.41 -7.00 1.88
CA CYS A 61 1.38 -7.99 1.54
C CYS A 61 1.30 -9.06 2.64
N LEU A 62 1.08 -8.60 3.87
CA LEU A 62 1.17 -9.37 5.10
C LEU A 62 -0.16 -9.35 5.88
N PRO A 63 -0.39 -10.31 6.80
CA PRO A 63 -1.42 -10.19 7.82
C PRO A 63 -1.17 -8.96 8.72
N ASP A 64 -2.24 -8.46 9.36
CA ASP A 64 -2.24 -7.22 10.14
C ASP A 64 -1.11 -7.11 11.18
N ASP A 65 -0.91 -8.16 11.97
CA ASP A 65 0.10 -8.13 13.05
C ASP A 65 1.53 -8.07 12.49
N ALA A 66 1.82 -8.86 11.46
CA ALA A 66 3.11 -8.83 10.79
C ALA A 66 3.33 -7.49 10.08
N SER A 67 2.28 -6.89 9.49
CA SER A 67 2.36 -5.56 8.89
C SER A 67 2.72 -4.50 9.93
N ARG A 68 2.06 -4.50 11.11
CA ARG A 68 2.39 -3.59 12.23
C ARG A 68 3.84 -3.75 12.69
N GLU A 69 4.30 -4.99 12.79
CA GLU A 69 5.67 -5.29 13.21
C GLU A 69 6.71 -4.73 12.23
N ILE A 70 6.52 -4.94 10.92
CA ILE A 70 7.43 -4.42 9.90
C ILE A 70 7.39 -2.89 9.83
N VAL A 71 6.20 -2.27 9.91
CA VAL A 71 6.08 -0.80 9.97
C VAL A 71 6.88 -0.23 11.12
N LYS A 72 6.76 -0.82 12.33
CA LYS A 72 7.51 -0.42 13.52
C LYS A 72 9.03 -0.62 13.33
N ALA A 73 9.44 -1.77 12.78
CA ALA A 73 10.85 -2.08 12.58
C ALA A 73 11.53 -1.16 11.54
N THR A 74 10.76 -0.63 10.59
CA THR A 74 11.26 0.26 9.53
C THR A 74 11.11 1.76 9.86
N GLU A 75 10.66 2.10 11.07
CA GLU A 75 10.64 3.49 11.54
C GLU A 75 12.02 4.14 11.44
N GLY A 76 12.06 5.39 10.99
CA GLY A 76 13.32 6.13 10.81
C GLY A 76 14.12 5.78 9.55
N THR A 77 13.75 4.77 8.77
CA THR A 77 14.44 4.45 7.51
C THR A 77 14.11 5.44 6.38
N GLY A 78 13.00 6.15 6.47
CA GLY A 78 12.51 7.04 5.42
C GLY A 78 11.83 6.32 4.25
N ILE A 79 11.69 4.99 4.31
CA ILE A 79 11.02 4.19 3.27
C ILE A 79 9.54 4.59 3.12
N ARG A 80 9.08 4.71 1.88
CA ARG A 80 7.68 4.91 1.57
C ARG A 80 6.94 3.58 1.58
N ILE A 81 5.78 3.50 2.26
CA ILE A 81 5.08 2.24 2.51
C ILE A 81 3.68 2.26 1.89
N LEU A 82 3.34 1.20 1.17
CA LEU A 82 1.97 0.84 0.76
C LEU A 82 1.57 -0.46 1.46
N ASP A 83 0.63 -0.39 2.39
CA ASP A 83 0.18 -1.56 3.16
C ASP A 83 -1.16 -2.08 2.64
N THR A 84 -1.22 -3.35 2.26
CA THR A 84 -2.45 -3.99 1.78
C THR A 84 -3.30 -4.60 2.88
N SER A 85 -2.78 -4.66 4.13
CA SER A 85 -3.51 -5.18 5.28
C SER A 85 -4.65 -4.26 5.72
N THR A 86 -5.44 -4.69 6.70
CA THR A 86 -6.46 -3.82 7.32
C THR A 86 -5.90 -2.99 8.48
N ALA A 87 -4.66 -3.26 8.90
CA ALA A 87 -4.04 -2.73 10.11
C ALA A 87 -4.03 -1.20 10.21
N HIS A 88 -3.94 -0.51 9.07
CA HIS A 88 -3.66 0.92 9.01
C HIS A 88 -4.72 1.75 8.29
N ARG A 89 -5.82 1.13 7.82
CA ARG A 89 -6.84 1.83 6.99
C ARG A 89 -7.58 2.96 7.69
N THR A 90 -7.62 2.94 9.03
CA THR A 90 -8.30 3.94 9.86
C THR A 90 -7.33 4.72 10.76
N LYS A 91 -6.02 4.65 10.48
CA LYS A 91 -5.01 5.39 11.24
C LYS A 91 -4.82 6.78 10.67
N GLU A 92 -4.74 7.80 11.55
CA GLU A 92 -4.64 9.21 11.15
C GLU A 92 -3.34 9.56 10.41
N ASP A 93 -2.24 8.83 10.70
CA ASP A 93 -0.94 9.02 10.07
C ASP A 93 -0.78 8.26 8.74
N TRP A 94 -1.88 7.66 8.24
CA TRP A 94 -1.94 6.94 6.96
C TRP A 94 -2.93 7.58 6.01
N VAL A 95 -2.55 7.72 4.74
CA VAL A 95 -3.47 8.15 3.69
C VAL A 95 -4.20 6.93 3.14
N TYR A 96 -5.52 7.00 3.08
CA TYR A 96 -6.33 5.95 2.45
C TYR A 96 -6.12 5.93 0.94
N GLY A 97 -5.65 4.82 0.41
CA GLY A 97 -5.14 4.69 -0.95
C GLY A 97 -6.20 4.51 -2.04
N PHE A 98 -7.24 5.35 -2.05
CA PHE A 98 -8.29 5.33 -3.06
C PHE A 98 -8.29 6.65 -3.85
N PRO A 99 -7.47 6.75 -4.93
CA PRO A 99 -7.23 8.01 -5.64
C PRO A 99 -8.47 8.56 -6.35
N GLU A 100 -9.44 7.71 -6.70
CA GLU A 100 -10.65 8.07 -7.41
C GLU A 100 -11.66 8.87 -6.57
N LEU A 101 -11.45 8.97 -5.26
CA LEU A 101 -12.34 9.74 -4.38
C LEU A 101 -12.33 11.24 -4.72
N SER A 102 -11.17 11.82 -4.98
CA SER A 102 -11.06 13.22 -5.41
C SER A 102 -9.67 13.55 -5.94
N SER A 103 -9.52 14.71 -6.59
CA SER A 103 -8.22 15.21 -7.02
C SER A 103 -7.28 15.50 -5.84
N GLU A 104 -7.82 15.90 -4.70
CA GLU A 104 -7.10 16.14 -3.44
C GLU A 104 -6.59 14.81 -2.88
N GLN A 105 -7.42 13.76 -2.90
CA GLN A 105 -7.04 12.42 -2.46
C GLN A 105 -5.91 11.85 -3.33
N TYR A 106 -6.01 12.00 -4.65
CA TYR A 106 -4.93 11.62 -5.57
C TYR A 106 -3.61 12.31 -5.21
N LYS A 107 -3.65 13.63 -4.99
CA LYS A 107 -2.46 14.42 -4.61
C LYS A 107 -1.92 14.02 -3.23
N ALA A 108 -2.81 13.72 -2.28
CA ALA A 108 -2.43 13.25 -0.95
C ALA A 108 -1.68 11.91 -1.04
N ILE A 109 -2.24 10.94 -1.77
CA ILE A 109 -1.60 9.63 -2.00
C ILE A 109 -0.23 9.80 -2.67
N SER A 110 -0.11 10.67 -3.68
CA SER A 110 1.15 10.85 -4.41
C SER A 110 2.28 11.41 -3.55
N LYS A 111 1.97 12.12 -2.46
CA LYS A 111 2.92 12.74 -1.52
C LYS A 111 3.09 11.96 -0.22
N ALA A 112 2.19 11.04 0.08
CA ALA A 112 2.17 10.34 1.36
C ALA A 112 3.39 9.43 1.55
N GLN A 113 3.91 9.40 2.75
CA GLN A 113 4.93 8.43 3.17
C GLN A 113 4.31 7.07 3.46
N LYS A 114 3.08 7.04 3.97
CA LYS A 114 2.34 5.85 4.35
C LYS A 114 0.98 5.84 3.68
N VAL A 115 0.68 4.79 2.92
CA VAL A 115 -0.59 4.62 2.20
C VAL A 115 -1.22 3.29 2.59
N ALA A 116 -2.45 3.32 3.09
CA ALA A 116 -3.24 2.12 3.37
C ALA A 116 -4.09 1.75 2.15
N VAL A 117 -3.75 0.64 1.50
CA VAL A 117 -4.42 0.19 0.28
C VAL A 117 -5.83 -0.32 0.60
N PRO A 118 -6.86 0.10 -0.15
CA PRO A 118 -8.24 -0.34 0.06
C PRO A 118 -8.45 -1.85 -0.09
N GLY A 119 -9.39 -2.40 0.65
CA GLY A 119 -9.88 -3.76 0.43
C GLY A 119 -10.97 -3.82 -0.63
N CYS A 120 -11.16 -4.98 -1.26
CA CYS A 120 -12.10 -5.17 -2.36
C CYS A 120 -13.55 -4.81 -2.00
N HIS A 121 -14.07 -5.26 -0.84
CA HIS A 121 -15.42 -4.95 -0.39
C HIS A 121 -15.60 -3.44 -0.11
N ALA A 122 -14.65 -2.83 0.59
CA ALA A 122 -14.67 -1.40 0.87
C ALA A 122 -14.61 -0.58 -0.42
N SER A 123 -13.76 -0.95 -1.37
CA SER A 123 -13.68 -0.27 -2.68
C SER A 123 -15.01 -0.33 -3.42
N GLY A 124 -15.66 -1.51 -3.47
CA GLY A 124 -16.97 -1.66 -4.09
C GLY A 124 -18.05 -0.77 -3.46
N ALA A 125 -18.16 -0.82 -2.13
CA ALA A 125 -19.14 0.01 -1.40
C ALA A 125 -18.86 1.51 -1.59
N ILE A 126 -17.63 1.95 -1.41
CA ILE A 126 -17.24 3.36 -1.52
C ILE A 126 -17.45 3.88 -2.94
N SER A 127 -17.14 3.09 -3.98
CA SER A 127 -17.34 3.49 -5.38
C SER A 127 -18.80 3.83 -5.71
N ILE A 128 -19.75 3.17 -5.03
CA ILE A 128 -21.18 3.43 -5.22
C ILE A 128 -21.65 4.57 -4.30
N LEU A 129 -21.30 4.51 -3.02
CA LEU A 129 -21.87 5.40 -2.01
C LEU A 129 -21.26 6.80 -2.04
N TYR A 130 -19.94 6.90 -2.21
CA TYR A 130 -19.25 8.17 -2.16
C TYR A 130 -19.80 9.21 -3.15
N PRO A 131 -19.96 8.90 -4.45
CA PRO A 131 -20.51 9.88 -5.39
C PRO A 131 -21.95 10.27 -5.08
N LEU A 132 -22.78 9.35 -4.59
CA LEU A 132 -24.17 9.64 -4.22
C LEU A 132 -24.27 10.59 -3.01
N VAL A 133 -23.45 10.34 -1.99
CA VAL A 133 -23.40 11.22 -0.81
C VAL A 133 -22.79 12.57 -1.17
N HIS A 134 -21.71 12.57 -1.96
CA HIS A 134 -21.03 13.80 -2.36
C HIS A 134 -21.91 14.70 -3.24
N ALA A 135 -22.75 14.11 -4.09
CA ALA A 135 -23.72 14.84 -4.91
C ALA A 135 -25.00 15.26 -4.15
N GLY A 136 -25.10 14.93 -2.86
CA GLY A 136 -26.29 15.21 -2.04
C GLY A 136 -27.54 14.38 -2.40
N VAL A 137 -27.39 13.36 -3.25
CA VAL A 137 -28.48 12.44 -3.63
C VAL A 137 -28.82 11.50 -2.47
N LEU A 138 -27.80 11.04 -1.76
CA LEU A 138 -27.96 10.18 -0.60
C LEU A 138 -27.58 10.97 0.67
N PRO A 139 -28.49 11.17 1.63
CA PRO A 139 -28.16 11.80 2.90
C PRO A 139 -27.11 11.00 3.68
N ILE A 140 -26.17 11.67 4.36
CA ILE A 140 -25.09 11.01 5.11
C ILE A 140 -25.59 10.11 6.25
N ASN A 141 -26.80 10.36 6.75
CA ASN A 141 -27.45 9.58 7.80
C ASN A 141 -28.48 8.58 7.27
N TYR A 142 -28.51 8.34 5.95
CA TYR A 142 -29.41 7.37 5.37
C TYR A 142 -29.03 5.95 5.80
N PRO A 143 -29.99 5.15 6.34
CA PRO A 143 -29.70 3.78 6.77
C PRO A 143 -29.39 2.90 5.56
N LEU A 144 -28.21 2.27 5.58
CA LEU A 144 -27.74 1.37 4.53
C LEU A 144 -27.58 -0.05 5.05
N HIS A 145 -27.97 -1.02 4.23
CA HIS A 145 -27.68 -2.42 4.45
C HIS A 145 -26.79 -2.91 3.33
N ILE A 146 -25.58 -3.36 3.66
CA ILE A 146 -24.59 -3.87 2.70
C ILE A 146 -24.35 -5.34 3.00
N VAL A 147 -24.59 -6.21 2.05
CA VAL A 147 -24.41 -7.67 2.15
C VAL A 147 -23.44 -8.18 1.09
#